data_85bd1debe56950aef8b87eed35816aaa
#
_entry.id   85bd1debe56950aef8b87eed35816aaa
#
_cell.length_a   1.000
_cell.length_b   1.000
_cell.length_c   1.000
_cell.angle_alpha   90.00
_cell.angle_beta   90.00
_cell.angle_gamma   90.00
#
_symmetry.space_group_name_H-M   'P 1'
#
loop_
_entity.id
_entity.type
_entity.pdbx_description
1 polymer ?
#
loop_
_entity_poly.entity_id
_entity_poly.type
_entity_poly.pdbx_seq_one_letter_code
_entity_poly.pdbx_strand_id
1 'polypeptide(L)'
;MNIIKYFLSFRMGENTLPALLLPTPFIRRKIMKKIVLLRHGESAWNRENRFTGWTDVDLTEKGRAEAKQAGQLLKEAGFAFDIAYTSVLKRAIRTLWSVLDEMDRMWIPVEHSWRLNERHYGALQGLNKSETAEKYGEAQVKIWRRAYDTPPPALDKGDERLVAQLANPRYAGDPAAAATPTECLKDTVARFLPYWQSTIAPSVRAGKSVIIAAHGNSLRALVKYLDNISDADIVELNIPTGVPLVYELDDDLKPLRNYYLGDQAAIAAAMQAVASQGKAKN
;
A
#
# COMPACT_ATOMS: atom_id res chain seq x y z
N MET A 1 78.87 -33.37 -18.21
CA MET A 1 78.77 -34.57 -19.03
C MET A 1 77.44 -34.53 -19.76
N ASN A 2 77.54 -34.43 -21.06
CA ASN A 2 76.56 -34.55 -22.15
C ASN A 2 75.15 -33.96 -22.01
N ILE A 3 74.99 -32.82 -22.68
CA ILE A 3 73.78 -32.19 -23.09
C ILE A 3 73.48 -32.57 -24.53
N ILE A 4 72.38 -33.25 -24.79
CA ILE A 4 71.87 -33.54 -26.12
C ILE A 4 70.91 -32.41 -26.54
N LYS A 5 71.25 -31.69 -27.62
CA LYS A 5 70.41 -30.73 -28.32
C LYS A 5 69.46 -31.49 -29.22
N TYR A 6 68.15 -31.20 -29.04
CA TYR A 6 67.10 -31.42 -30.08
C TYR A 6 66.66 -30.13 -30.69
N PHE A 7 66.98 -29.96 -31.96
CA PHE A 7 66.35 -28.96 -32.84
C PHE A 7 65.02 -29.52 -33.34
N LEU A 8 63.93 -28.85 -33.03
CA LEU A 8 62.65 -29.08 -33.69
C LEU A 8 62.30 -27.87 -34.55
N SER A 9 62.23 -28.16 -35.85
CA SER A 9 61.79 -27.27 -36.92
C SER A 9 60.34 -26.95 -36.74
N PHE A 10 59.99 -25.66 -36.53
CA PHE A 10 58.58 -25.14 -36.49
C PHE A 10 58.16 -24.69 -37.89
N ARG A 11 57.28 -25.47 -38.53
CA ARG A 11 56.53 -25.00 -39.71
C ARG A 11 55.53 -23.93 -39.33
N MET A 12 55.60 -22.77 -39.96
CA MET A 12 54.60 -21.73 -39.90
C MET A 12 53.33 -22.20 -40.60
N GLY A 13 52.33 -22.58 -39.83
CA GLY A 13 50.95 -22.75 -40.30
C GLY A 13 50.21 -21.43 -40.20
N GLU A 14 49.48 -21.10 -41.23
CA GLU A 14 48.62 -19.88 -41.32
C GLU A 14 47.61 -19.87 -40.18
N ASN A 15 47.75 -18.94 -39.23
CA ASN A 15 46.79 -18.68 -38.19
C ASN A 15 45.64 -17.83 -38.75
N THR A 16 44.59 -18.47 -39.22
CA THR A 16 43.26 -17.84 -39.32
C THR A 16 42.73 -17.62 -37.91
N LEU A 17 42.72 -16.37 -37.45
CA LEU A 17 42.09 -15.95 -36.23
C LEU A 17 40.60 -16.34 -36.28
N PRO A 18 40.02 -17.00 -35.24
CA PRO A 18 38.60 -17.24 -35.19
C PRO A 18 37.87 -15.91 -35.09
N ALA A 19 36.85 -15.74 -35.92
CA ALA A 19 36.00 -14.55 -35.93
C ALA A 19 35.51 -14.29 -34.49
N LEU A 20 35.82 -13.08 -33.99
CA LEU A 20 35.26 -12.59 -32.71
C LEU A 20 33.75 -12.67 -32.83
N LEU A 21 33.13 -13.62 -32.11
CA LEU A 21 31.68 -13.61 -31.85
C LEU A 21 31.39 -12.34 -31.08
N LEU A 22 30.87 -11.32 -31.80
CA LEU A 22 30.29 -10.12 -31.16
C LEU A 22 29.22 -10.61 -30.17
N PRO A 23 29.22 -10.15 -28.92
CA PRO A 23 28.18 -10.54 -27.97
C PRO A 23 26.84 -10.13 -28.56
N THR A 24 25.95 -11.11 -28.73
CA THR A 24 24.56 -10.87 -29.09
C THR A 24 24.01 -9.80 -28.15
N PRO A 25 23.29 -8.79 -28.65
CA PRO A 25 22.72 -7.79 -27.79
C PRO A 25 21.88 -8.48 -26.72
N PHE A 26 22.25 -8.29 -25.47
CA PHE A 26 21.44 -8.72 -24.32
C PHE A 26 20.07 -8.08 -24.51
N ILE A 27 19.10 -8.82 -24.99
CA ILE A 27 17.70 -8.42 -24.96
C ILE A 27 17.39 -8.31 -23.46
N ARG A 28 17.47 -7.10 -22.93
CA ARG A 28 17.06 -6.78 -21.56
C ARG A 28 15.60 -7.18 -21.45
N ARG A 29 15.36 -8.39 -20.93
CA ARG A 29 14.01 -8.87 -20.66
C ARG A 29 13.37 -7.80 -19.78
N LYS A 30 12.37 -7.10 -20.31
CA LYS A 30 11.64 -6.03 -19.60
C LYS A 30 11.04 -6.69 -18.35
N ILE A 31 11.71 -6.50 -17.21
CA ILE A 31 11.25 -7.07 -15.94
C ILE A 31 10.05 -6.24 -15.53
N MET A 32 8.88 -6.84 -15.65
CA MET A 32 7.62 -6.25 -15.20
C MET A 32 7.68 -6.06 -13.68
N LYS A 33 7.60 -4.82 -13.24
CA LYS A 33 7.64 -4.48 -11.82
C LYS A 33 6.26 -4.70 -11.23
N LYS A 34 6.19 -5.32 -10.05
CA LYS A 34 4.94 -5.59 -9.36
C LYS A 34 4.93 -4.99 -7.97
N ILE A 35 3.84 -4.34 -7.63
CA ILE A 35 3.53 -3.94 -6.27
C ILE A 35 2.18 -4.51 -5.86
N VAL A 36 2.05 -4.82 -4.57
CA VAL A 36 0.77 -5.24 -3.98
C VAL A 36 0.31 -4.20 -2.98
N LEU A 37 -0.90 -3.74 -3.13
CA LEU A 37 -1.60 -2.86 -2.20
C LEU A 37 -2.59 -3.70 -1.40
N LEU A 38 -2.53 -3.62 -0.08
CA LEU A 38 -3.40 -4.39 0.79
C LEU A 38 -4.02 -3.47 1.86
N ARG A 39 -5.34 -3.30 1.81
CA ARG A 39 -6.03 -2.66 2.91
C ARG A 39 -6.11 -3.63 4.09
N HIS A 40 -5.86 -3.11 5.31
CA HIS A 40 -5.99 -3.90 6.53
C HIS A 40 -7.32 -4.65 6.58
N GLY A 41 -7.36 -5.81 7.25
CA GLY A 41 -8.56 -6.60 7.51
C GLY A 41 -9.60 -5.81 8.33
N GLU A 42 -10.80 -6.35 8.46
CA GLU A 42 -11.87 -5.71 9.25
C GLU A 42 -11.38 -5.35 10.65
N SER A 43 -11.54 -4.08 11.04
CA SER A 43 -11.26 -3.60 12.39
C SER A 43 -12.52 -3.55 13.26
N ALA A 44 -12.36 -3.45 14.59
CA ALA A 44 -13.48 -3.33 15.50
C ALA A 44 -14.45 -2.21 15.09
N TRP A 45 -13.90 -1.04 14.71
CA TRP A 45 -14.73 0.09 14.29
C TRP A 45 -15.24 0.01 12.84
N ASN A 46 -14.66 -0.84 12.00
CA ASN A 46 -15.33 -1.17 10.73
C ASN A 46 -16.61 -1.96 10.99
N ARG A 47 -16.57 -2.98 11.86
CA ARG A 47 -17.73 -3.79 12.26
C ARG A 47 -18.80 -2.95 12.94
N GLU A 48 -18.41 -1.96 13.78
CA GLU A 48 -19.31 -1.06 14.46
C GLU A 48 -19.79 0.11 13.58
N ASN A 49 -19.40 0.17 12.32
CA ASN A 49 -19.69 1.25 11.38
C ASN A 49 -19.28 2.66 11.91
N ARG A 50 -18.10 2.75 12.57
CA ARG A 50 -17.58 4.02 13.11
C ARG A 50 -16.51 4.63 12.21
N PHE A 51 -16.36 5.95 12.29
CA PHE A 51 -15.22 6.67 11.74
C PHE A 51 -13.95 6.35 12.54
N THR A 52 -12.93 5.75 11.91
CA THR A 52 -11.74 5.31 12.63
C THR A 52 -10.60 6.33 12.60
N GLY A 53 -10.23 6.78 11.43
CA GLY A 53 -9.10 7.72 11.28
C GLY A 53 -7.81 7.21 11.93
N TRP A 54 -7.17 8.04 12.75
CA TRP A 54 -5.92 7.74 13.44
C TRP A 54 -6.11 7.07 14.81
N THR A 55 -7.36 6.85 15.24
CA THR A 55 -7.62 6.02 16.42
C THR A 55 -7.10 4.61 16.18
N ASP A 56 -6.29 4.11 17.13
CA ASP A 56 -5.53 2.87 16.96
C ASP A 56 -6.32 1.66 17.43
N VAL A 57 -7.42 1.33 16.73
CA VAL A 57 -8.24 0.14 16.98
C VAL A 57 -7.64 -1.11 16.34
N ASP A 58 -7.97 -2.27 16.92
CA ASP A 58 -7.48 -3.56 16.46
C ASP A 58 -8.35 -4.21 15.38
N LEU A 59 -7.84 -5.28 14.78
CA LEU A 59 -8.58 -6.19 13.92
C LEU A 59 -9.61 -6.99 14.73
N THR A 60 -10.73 -7.30 14.07
CA THR A 60 -11.64 -8.35 14.54
C THR A 60 -11.07 -9.74 14.20
N GLU A 61 -11.67 -10.80 14.73
CA GLU A 61 -11.33 -12.18 14.33
C GLU A 61 -11.53 -12.38 12.81
N LYS A 62 -12.59 -11.82 12.25
CA LYS A 62 -12.81 -11.81 10.80
C LYS A 62 -11.66 -11.08 10.08
N GLY A 63 -11.23 -9.91 10.56
CA GLY A 63 -10.13 -9.16 9.98
C GLY A 63 -8.80 -9.91 10.05
N ARG A 64 -8.56 -10.70 11.08
CA ARG A 64 -7.40 -11.60 11.17
C ARG A 64 -7.49 -12.73 10.13
N ALA A 65 -8.68 -13.32 9.97
CA ALA A 65 -8.92 -14.35 8.95
C ALA A 65 -8.74 -13.78 7.52
N GLU A 66 -9.25 -12.56 7.26
CA GLU A 66 -9.03 -11.86 5.99
C GLU A 66 -7.54 -11.64 5.71
N ALA A 67 -6.76 -11.23 6.70
CA ALA A 67 -5.32 -11.04 6.56
C ALA A 67 -4.58 -12.36 6.27
N LYS A 68 -4.95 -13.44 6.96
CA LYS A 68 -4.42 -14.77 6.72
C LYS A 68 -4.73 -15.26 5.30
N GLN A 69 -5.97 -15.13 4.88
CA GLN A 69 -6.40 -15.48 3.51
C GLN A 69 -5.64 -14.69 2.44
N ALA A 70 -5.40 -13.38 2.67
CA ALA A 70 -4.60 -12.56 1.77
C ALA A 70 -3.18 -13.12 1.61
N GLY A 71 -2.54 -13.55 2.71
CA GLY A 71 -1.23 -14.20 2.68
C GLY A 71 -1.23 -15.50 1.88
N GLN A 72 -2.25 -16.34 2.05
CA GLN A 72 -2.41 -17.58 1.31
C GLN A 72 -2.57 -17.34 -0.19
N LEU A 73 -3.46 -16.42 -0.58
CA LEU A 73 -3.66 -16.03 -1.98
C LEU A 73 -2.37 -15.52 -2.63
N LEU A 74 -1.60 -14.70 -1.91
CA LEU A 74 -0.32 -14.18 -2.41
C LEU A 74 0.72 -15.28 -2.56
N LYS A 75 0.80 -16.21 -1.60
CA LYS A 75 1.69 -17.38 -1.67
C LYS A 75 1.34 -18.29 -2.84
N GLU A 76 0.07 -18.65 -3.00
CA GLU A 76 -0.43 -19.46 -4.11
C GLU A 76 -0.21 -18.80 -5.47
N ALA A 77 -0.33 -17.49 -5.56
CA ALA A 77 -0.05 -16.71 -6.77
C ALA A 77 1.47 -16.53 -7.03
N GLY A 78 2.35 -17.12 -6.21
CA GLY A 78 3.79 -17.12 -6.41
C GLY A 78 4.47 -15.78 -6.08
N PHE A 79 3.86 -14.91 -5.29
CA PHE A 79 4.50 -13.68 -4.85
C PHE A 79 5.63 -13.97 -3.85
N ALA A 80 6.74 -13.24 -4.01
CA ALA A 80 7.86 -13.26 -3.07
C ALA A 80 8.32 -11.82 -2.86
N PHE A 81 7.99 -11.24 -1.71
CA PHE A 81 8.33 -9.84 -1.41
C PHE A 81 9.76 -9.72 -0.89
N ASP A 82 10.43 -8.62 -1.25
CA ASP A 82 11.76 -8.25 -0.80
C ASP A 82 11.71 -7.19 0.31
N ILE A 83 10.63 -6.42 0.38
CA ILE A 83 10.41 -5.36 1.35
C ILE A 83 8.91 -5.09 1.50
N ALA A 84 8.51 -4.71 2.71
CA ALA A 84 7.15 -4.32 3.04
C ALA A 84 7.10 -2.92 3.63
N TYR A 85 6.03 -2.19 3.32
CA TYR A 85 5.72 -0.87 3.88
C TYR A 85 4.38 -0.90 4.58
N THR A 86 4.28 -0.27 5.75
CA THR A 86 3.02 -0.18 6.49
C THR A 86 2.91 1.12 7.29
N SER A 87 1.72 1.41 7.78
CA SER A 87 1.48 2.54 8.67
C SER A 87 1.97 2.27 10.09
N VAL A 88 1.80 3.26 10.98
CA VAL A 88 2.08 3.09 12.41
C VAL A 88 0.84 2.67 13.23
N LEU A 89 -0.27 2.27 12.54
CA LEU A 89 -1.51 1.84 13.18
C LEU A 89 -1.60 0.32 13.22
N LYS A 90 -1.91 -0.24 14.42
CA LYS A 90 -1.83 -1.68 14.70
C LYS A 90 -2.62 -2.57 13.74
N ARG A 91 -3.78 -2.12 13.25
CA ARG A 91 -4.60 -2.91 12.32
C ARG A 91 -3.90 -3.17 11.00
N ALA A 92 -3.14 -2.21 10.46
CA ALA A 92 -2.35 -2.39 9.24
C ALA A 92 -1.09 -3.23 9.51
N ILE A 93 -0.41 -2.98 10.63
CA ILE A 93 0.78 -3.72 11.07
C ILE A 93 0.41 -5.20 11.26
N ARG A 94 -0.67 -5.51 11.99
CA ARG A 94 -1.11 -6.89 12.25
C ARG A 94 -1.59 -7.59 10.98
N THR A 95 -2.21 -6.88 10.06
CA THR A 95 -2.54 -7.42 8.74
C THR A 95 -1.27 -7.83 8.00
N LEU A 96 -0.26 -6.95 7.95
CA LEU A 96 1.01 -7.26 7.31
C LEU A 96 1.71 -8.45 7.97
N TRP A 97 1.77 -8.48 9.30
CA TRP A 97 2.38 -9.60 10.03
C TRP A 97 1.72 -10.93 9.70
N SER A 98 0.38 -10.98 9.67
CA SER A 98 -0.35 -12.19 9.29
C SER A 98 -0.05 -12.64 7.85
N VAL A 99 0.07 -11.69 6.92
CA VAL A 99 0.45 -11.98 5.53
C VAL A 99 1.86 -12.54 5.44
N LEU A 100 2.82 -11.90 6.10
CA LEU A 100 4.21 -12.33 6.06
C LEU A 100 4.42 -13.69 6.72
N ASP A 101 3.68 -13.97 7.81
CA ASP A 101 3.67 -15.28 8.50
C ASP A 101 3.17 -16.39 7.55
N GLU A 102 2.01 -16.23 6.91
CA GLU A 102 1.48 -17.20 5.95
C GLU A 102 2.41 -17.44 4.74
N MET A 103 3.19 -16.44 4.38
CA MET A 103 4.12 -16.49 3.25
C MET A 103 5.53 -17.00 3.62
N ASP A 104 5.83 -17.27 4.90
CA ASP A 104 7.20 -17.51 5.40
C ASP A 104 8.17 -16.38 5.03
N ARG A 105 7.73 -15.13 5.17
CA ARG A 105 8.50 -13.93 4.79
C ARG A 105 8.70 -12.94 5.94
N MET A 106 8.57 -13.36 7.21
CA MET A 106 8.73 -12.50 8.38
C MET A 106 10.12 -11.85 8.48
N TRP A 107 11.10 -12.40 7.81
CA TRP A 107 12.50 -11.95 7.81
C TRP A 107 12.79 -10.75 6.90
N ILE A 108 11.87 -10.37 6.00
CA ILE A 108 12.10 -9.24 5.10
C ILE A 108 12.05 -7.91 5.85
N PRO A 109 12.75 -6.86 5.36
CA PRO A 109 12.63 -5.52 5.92
C PRO A 109 11.20 -5.01 5.89
N VAL A 110 10.75 -4.41 7.02
CA VAL A 110 9.46 -3.74 7.14
C VAL A 110 9.69 -2.30 7.54
N GLU A 111 9.24 -1.36 6.72
CA GLU A 111 9.29 0.07 7.02
C GLU A 111 7.92 0.58 7.46
N HIS A 112 7.92 1.28 8.60
CA HIS A 112 6.74 1.90 9.18
C HIS A 112 6.77 3.40 8.94
N SER A 113 5.67 3.97 8.45
CA SER A 113 5.56 5.42 8.28
C SER A 113 4.15 5.91 8.57
N TRP A 114 4.04 6.98 9.39
CA TRP A 114 2.75 7.65 9.60
C TRP A 114 2.15 8.19 8.29
N ARG A 115 2.99 8.43 7.28
CA ARG A 115 2.53 8.87 5.95
C ARG A 115 1.64 7.84 5.25
N LEU A 116 1.65 6.59 5.73
CA LEU A 116 0.75 5.52 5.29
C LEU A 116 -0.50 5.37 6.19
N ASN A 117 -0.66 6.18 7.25
CA ASN A 117 -1.85 6.15 8.09
C ASN A 117 -3.14 6.38 7.30
N GLU A 118 -4.26 5.93 7.87
CA GLU A 118 -5.59 6.31 7.39
C GLU A 118 -5.74 7.84 7.40
N ARG A 119 -6.63 8.37 6.59
CA ARG A 119 -7.03 9.77 6.62
C ARG A 119 -7.58 10.13 8.01
N HIS A 120 -7.17 11.27 8.53
CA HIS A 120 -7.62 11.75 9.83
C HIS A 120 -9.06 12.27 9.72
N TYR A 121 -9.99 11.66 10.44
CA TYR A 121 -11.41 12.04 10.36
C TYR A 121 -11.83 13.16 11.34
N GLY A 122 -10.86 13.84 11.97
CA GLY A 122 -11.13 14.97 12.86
C GLY A 122 -12.11 14.63 13.97
N ALA A 123 -13.06 15.53 14.22
CA ALA A 123 -14.08 15.38 15.25
C ALA A 123 -15.06 14.21 15.00
N LEU A 124 -15.11 13.66 13.79
CA LEU A 124 -15.93 12.49 13.50
C LEU A 124 -15.36 11.18 14.02
N GLN A 125 -14.06 11.12 14.39
CA GLN A 125 -13.47 9.89 14.93
C GLN A 125 -14.24 9.37 16.14
N GLY A 126 -14.64 8.08 16.09
CA GLY A 126 -15.44 7.42 17.10
C GLY A 126 -16.94 7.48 16.91
N LEU A 127 -17.46 8.42 16.10
CA LEU A 127 -18.88 8.50 15.81
C LEU A 127 -19.35 7.36 14.89
N ASN A 128 -20.57 6.88 15.09
CA ASN A 128 -21.20 5.93 14.16
C ASN A 128 -21.59 6.65 12.88
N LYS A 129 -21.31 6.05 11.72
CA LYS A 129 -21.53 6.70 10.42
C LYS A 129 -23.00 6.86 10.07
N SER A 130 -23.86 5.89 10.45
CA SER A 130 -25.32 5.98 10.20
C SER A 130 -25.97 7.02 11.09
N GLU A 131 -25.68 7.04 12.39
CA GLU A 131 -26.14 8.07 13.32
C GLU A 131 -25.66 9.48 12.91
N THR A 132 -24.44 9.57 12.37
CA THR A 132 -23.92 10.83 11.83
C THR A 132 -24.70 11.24 10.58
N ALA A 133 -25.10 10.27 9.73
CA ALA A 133 -25.92 10.55 8.56
C ALA A 133 -27.34 10.97 8.92
N GLU A 134 -27.93 10.39 9.97
CA GLU A 134 -29.23 10.82 10.52
C GLU A 134 -29.16 12.28 11.04
N LYS A 135 -28.04 12.64 11.69
CA LYS A 135 -27.87 13.98 12.29
C LYS A 135 -27.53 15.06 11.27
N TYR A 136 -26.68 14.80 10.30
CA TYR A 136 -26.11 15.80 9.38
C TYR A 136 -26.58 15.63 7.93
N GLY A 137 -27.35 14.59 7.64
CA GLY A 137 -27.75 14.20 6.30
C GLY A 137 -26.72 13.32 5.58
N GLU A 138 -27.20 12.35 4.79
CA GLU A 138 -26.34 11.41 4.04
C GLU A 138 -25.42 12.13 3.04
N ALA A 139 -25.92 13.18 2.38
CA ALA A 139 -25.16 13.96 1.42
C ALA A 139 -23.91 14.60 2.08
N GLN A 140 -24.09 15.22 3.27
CA GLN A 140 -22.97 15.81 4.00
C GLN A 140 -21.98 14.77 4.48
N VAL A 141 -22.45 13.63 4.98
CA VAL A 141 -21.58 12.52 5.40
C VAL A 141 -20.86 11.91 4.19
N LYS A 142 -21.50 11.80 3.03
CA LYS A 142 -20.85 11.38 1.78
C LYS A 142 -19.72 12.34 1.40
N ILE A 143 -19.93 13.67 1.50
CA ILE A 143 -18.90 14.69 1.26
C ILE A 143 -17.71 14.46 2.20
N TRP A 144 -17.90 14.43 3.52
CA TRP A 144 -16.83 14.22 4.49
C TRP A 144 -16.09 12.90 4.31
N ARG A 145 -16.77 11.86 3.82
CA ARG A 145 -16.16 10.55 3.60
C ARG A 145 -15.41 10.42 2.29
N ARG A 146 -15.82 11.14 1.25
CA ARG A 146 -15.45 10.81 -0.12
C ARG A 146 -14.86 11.95 -0.93
N ALA A 147 -15.27 13.20 -0.66
CA ALA A 147 -14.77 14.35 -1.41
C ALA A 147 -13.24 14.45 -1.33
N TYR A 148 -12.67 14.94 -2.41
CA TYR A 148 -11.21 15.04 -2.54
C TYR A 148 -10.66 16.12 -1.61
N ASP A 149 -11.28 17.31 -1.56
CA ASP A 149 -10.75 18.53 -0.95
C ASP A 149 -11.54 19.04 0.26
N THR A 150 -12.60 18.34 0.68
CA THR A 150 -13.43 18.77 1.82
C THR A 150 -13.15 17.92 3.06
N PRO A 151 -12.45 18.45 4.07
CA PRO A 151 -12.15 17.71 5.29
C PRO A 151 -13.39 17.62 6.20
N PRO A 152 -13.45 16.58 7.06
CA PRO A 152 -14.36 16.58 8.20
C PRO A 152 -14.06 17.73 9.17
N PRO A 153 -15.00 18.04 10.11
CA PRO A 153 -14.74 19.02 11.16
C PRO A 153 -13.45 18.70 11.93
N ALA A 154 -12.62 19.70 12.14
CA ALA A 154 -11.34 19.54 12.83
C ALA A 154 -11.55 19.24 14.33
N LEU A 155 -10.57 18.59 14.94
CA LEU A 155 -10.47 18.55 16.40
C LEU A 155 -10.08 19.94 16.94
N ASP A 156 -10.71 20.38 18.01
CA ASP A 156 -10.33 21.59 18.73
C ASP A 156 -8.95 21.40 19.40
N LYS A 157 -8.23 22.51 19.63
CA LYS A 157 -6.90 22.47 20.24
C LYS A 157 -6.85 21.81 21.62
N GLY A 158 -7.95 21.89 22.39
CA GLY A 158 -8.09 21.27 23.70
C GLY A 158 -8.72 19.88 23.70
N ASP A 159 -9.05 19.33 22.53
CA ASP A 159 -9.62 17.98 22.42
C ASP A 159 -8.62 16.94 22.91
N GLU A 160 -9.04 16.09 23.84
CA GLU A 160 -8.18 15.08 24.47
C GLU A 160 -7.54 14.13 23.44
N ARG A 161 -8.23 13.87 22.33
CA ARG A 161 -7.70 13.03 21.22
C ARG A 161 -6.51 13.70 20.53
N LEU A 162 -6.59 15.03 20.31
CA LEU A 162 -5.47 15.78 19.73
C LEU A 162 -4.31 15.93 20.73
N VAL A 163 -4.61 16.16 21.99
CA VAL A 163 -3.61 16.23 23.06
C VAL A 163 -2.87 14.89 23.19
N ALA A 164 -3.59 13.76 23.17
CA ALA A 164 -3.01 12.43 23.18
C ALA A 164 -2.18 12.14 21.91
N GLN A 165 -2.61 12.64 20.75
CA GLN A 165 -1.85 12.52 19.51
C GLN A 165 -0.55 13.29 19.54
N LEU A 166 -0.56 14.53 20.05
CA LEU A 166 0.63 15.36 20.22
C LEU A 166 1.70 14.69 21.13
N ALA A 167 1.26 14.00 22.16
CA ALA A 167 2.12 13.27 23.09
C ALA A 167 2.53 11.87 22.58
N ASN A 168 2.04 11.42 21.43
CA ASN A 168 2.23 10.06 20.96
C ASN A 168 3.64 9.88 20.34
N PRO A 169 4.49 8.97 20.86
CA PRO A 169 5.85 8.77 20.38
C PRO A 169 5.95 8.35 18.91
N ARG A 170 4.88 7.81 18.32
CA ARG A 170 4.84 7.48 16.89
C ARG A 170 5.00 8.70 15.97
N TYR A 171 4.71 9.89 16.48
CA TYR A 171 4.76 11.16 15.74
C TYR A 171 5.84 12.11 16.27
N ALA A 172 6.63 11.71 17.28
CA ALA A 172 7.60 12.57 17.94
C ALA A 172 8.66 13.20 17.00
N GLY A 173 8.98 12.50 15.89
CA GLY A 173 9.91 12.98 14.87
C GLY A 173 9.28 13.91 13.81
N ASP A 174 7.97 14.16 13.86
CA ASP A 174 7.25 14.96 12.86
C ASP A 174 6.14 15.78 13.53
N PRO A 175 6.45 17.02 13.98
CA PRO A 175 5.47 17.87 14.67
C PRO A 175 4.23 18.18 13.82
N ALA A 176 4.37 18.24 12.48
CA ALA A 176 3.22 18.47 11.59
C ALA A 176 2.26 17.27 11.62
N ALA A 177 2.80 16.05 11.65
CA ALA A 177 1.98 14.85 11.83
C ALA A 177 1.28 14.87 13.20
N ALA A 178 2.02 15.14 14.28
CA ALA A 178 1.48 15.18 15.63
C ALA A 178 0.32 16.19 15.76
N ALA A 179 0.40 17.33 15.08
CA ALA A 179 -0.56 18.43 15.15
C ALA A 179 -1.73 18.33 14.13
N THR A 180 -1.83 17.25 13.34
CA THR A 180 -2.89 17.10 12.34
C THR A 180 -4.28 16.99 12.99
N PRO A 181 -5.19 17.98 12.82
CA PRO A 181 -6.50 17.96 13.49
C PRO A 181 -7.58 17.31 12.63
N THR A 182 -7.40 17.22 11.32
CA THR A 182 -8.31 16.62 10.32
C THR A 182 -7.62 16.53 8.97
N GLU A 183 -8.12 15.69 8.07
CA GLU A 183 -7.63 15.57 6.68
C GLU A 183 -8.79 15.35 5.71
N CYS A 184 -8.73 15.99 4.54
CA CYS A 184 -9.40 15.50 3.33
C CYS A 184 -8.49 14.51 2.55
N LEU A 185 -8.96 13.97 1.43
CA LEU A 185 -8.14 13.06 0.62
C LEU A 185 -6.93 13.78 0.00
N LYS A 186 -7.06 15.05 -0.36
CA LYS A 186 -5.97 15.89 -0.88
C LYS A 186 -4.81 15.99 0.12
N ASP A 187 -5.11 16.15 1.41
CA ASP A 187 -4.09 16.18 2.47
C ASP A 187 -3.39 14.83 2.60
N THR A 188 -4.17 13.74 2.51
CA THR A 188 -3.62 12.37 2.51
C THR A 188 -2.69 12.15 1.31
N VAL A 189 -3.07 12.62 0.11
CA VAL A 189 -2.22 12.61 -1.09
C VAL A 189 -0.95 13.41 -0.85
N ALA A 190 -1.06 14.63 -0.31
CA ALA A 190 0.06 15.54 -0.07
C ALA A 190 1.13 14.95 0.86
N ARG A 191 0.75 14.14 1.87
CA ARG A 191 1.72 13.47 2.75
C ARG A 191 2.23 12.13 2.22
N PHE A 192 1.41 11.41 1.44
CA PHE A 192 1.74 10.10 0.93
C PHE A 192 2.69 10.16 -0.27
N LEU A 193 2.40 11.00 -1.28
CA LEU A 193 3.16 11.01 -2.52
C LEU A 193 4.65 11.36 -2.37
N PRO A 194 5.08 12.31 -1.53
CA PRO A 194 6.50 12.51 -1.28
C PRO A 194 7.18 11.24 -0.73
N TYR A 195 6.53 10.49 0.14
CA TYR A 195 7.04 9.23 0.68
C TYR A 195 7.08 8.13 -0.39
N TRP A 196 6.04 8.04 -1.23
CA TRP A 196 6.06 7.17 -2.40
C TRP A 196 7.27 7.48 -3.29
N GLN A 197 7.45 8.75 -3.67
CA GLN A 197 8.48 9.17 -4.62
C GLN A 197 9.90 8.99 -4.07
N SER A 198 10.13 9.31 -2.79
CA SER A 198 11.46 9.31 -2.18
C SER A 198 11.88 7.95 -1.62
N THR A 199 10.94 7.08 -1.24
CA THR A 199 11.23 5.86 -0.49
C THR A 199 10.72 4.60 -1.17
N ILE A 200 9.43 4.53 -1.51
CA ILE A 200 8.83 3.30 -2.04
C ILE A 200 9.17 3.10 -3.51
N ALA A 201 8.97 4.11 -4.34
CA ALA A 201 9.23 4.04 -5.78
C ALA A 201 10.69 3.71 -6.13
N PRO A 202 11.73 4.21 -5.43
CA PRO A 202 13.10 3.76 -5.61
C PRO A 202 13.29 2.26 -5.39
N SER A 203 12.66 1.66 -4.38
CA SER A 203 12.71 0.21 -4.15
C SER A 203 12.10 -0.57 -5.32
N VAL A 204 10.95 -0.10 -5.84
CA VAL A 204 10.30 -0.70 -7.03
C VAL A 204 11.18 -0.54 -8.27
N ARG A 205 11.79 0.64 -8.50
CA ARG A 205 12.73 0.87 -9.62
C ARG A 205 13.95 -0.02 -9.55
N ALA A 206 14.43 -0.30 -8.34
CA ALA A 206 15.53 -1.23 -8.10
C ALA A 206 15.17 -2.70 -8.37
N GLY A 207 13.92 -3.00 -8.77
CA GLY A 207 13.44 -4.34 -9.09
C GLY A 207 12.95 -5.14 -7.89
N LYS A 208 12.80 -4.52 -6.72
CA LYS A 208 12.25 -5.20 -5.54
C LYS A 208 10.76 -5.46 -5.72
N SER A 209 10.31 -6.63 -5.28
CA SER A 209 8.90 -6.95 -5.10
C SER A 209 8.39 -6.34 -3.80
N VAL A 210 7.38 -5.47 -3.88
CA VAL A 210 6.95 -4.61 -2.78
C VAL A 210 5.51 -4.90 -2.39
N ILE A 211 5.24 -4.99 -1.08
CA ILE A 211 3.89 -4.96 -0.52
C ILE A 211 3.69 -3.71 0.33
N ILE A 212 2.54 -3.05 0.18
CA ILE A 212 2.10 -1.91 0.98
C ILE A 212 0.81 -2.28 1.70
N ALA A 213 0.91 -2.58 3.01
CA ALA A 213 -0.25 -2.84 3.84
C ALA A 213 -0.66 -1.56 4.58
N ALA A 214 -1.81 -0.99 4.21
CA ALA A 214 -2.22 0.32 4.70
C ALA A 214 -3.75 0.43 4.85
N HIS A 215 -4.33 1.59 4.52
CA HIS A 215 -5.73 1.91 4.82
C HIS A 215 -6.49 2.36 3.59
N GLY A 216 -7.84 2.44 3.72
CA GLY A 216 -8.70 2.79 2.61
C GLY A 216 -8.30 4.09 1.91
N ASN A 217 -8.12 5.17 2.65
CA ASN A 217 -7.81 6.47 2.02
C ASN A 217 -6.34 6.64 1.65
N SER A 218 -5.39 6.08 2.40
CA SER A 218 -3.99 6.11 1.97
C SER A 218 -3.76 5.32 0.67
N LEU A 219 -4.39 4.16 0.52
CA LEU A 219 -4.32 3.42 -0.75
C LEU A 219 -5.07 4.11 -1.87
N ARG A 220 -6.23 4.75 -1.61
CA ARG A 220 -6.94 5.59 -2.59
C ARG A 220 -6.07 6.74 -3.09
N ALA A 221 -5.25 7.33 -2.22
CA ALA A 221 -4.29 8.37 -2.61
C ALA A 221 -3.26 7.86 -3.62
N LEU A 222 -2.71 6.66 -3.40
CA LEU A 222 -1.75 6.06 -4.34
C LEU A 222 -2.43 5.63 -5.64
N VAL A 223 -3.60 4.97 -5.56
CA VAL A 223 -4.37 4.55 -6.75
C VAL A 223 -4.77 5.75 -7.60
N LYS A 224 -5.23 6.85 -6.97
CA LYS A 224 -5.51 8.11 -7.68
C LYS A 224 -4.31 8.60 -8.49
N TYR A 225 -3.13 8.54 -7.90
CA TYR A 225 -1.89 8.95 -8.56
C TYR A 225 -1.50 7.99 -9.70
N LEU A 226 -1.51 6.68 -9.44
CA LEU A 226 -1.09 5.68 -10.42
C LEU A 226 -2.02 5.64 -11.63
N ASP A 227 -3.33 5.63 -11.41
CA ASP A 227 -4.34 5.49 -12.46
C ASP A 227 -4.81 6.86 -13.02
N ASN A 228 -4.20 7.97 -12.54
CA ASN A 228 -4.54 9.33 -12.93
C ASN A 228 -6.06 9.63 -12.81
N ILE A 229 -6.69 9.16 -11.72
CA ILE A 229 -8.12 9.34 -11.46
C ILE A 229 -8.40 10.83 -11.17
N SER A 230 -9.46 11.39 -11.75
CA SER A 230 -9.85 12.77 -11.50
C SER A 230 -10.32 13.00 -10.05
N ASP A 231 -10.39 14.26 -9.61
CA ASP A 231 -10.90 14.62 -8.29
C ASP A 231 -12.40 14.29 -8.14
N ALA A 232 -13.14 14.31 -9.22
CA ALA A 232 -14.55 13.93 -9.26
C ALA A 232 -14.73 12.40 -9.17
N ASP A 233 -13.95 11.63 -9.95
CA ASP A 233 -14.13 10.18 -10.06
C ASP A 233 -13.60 9.43 -8.83
N ILE A 234 -12.61 9.98 -8.11
CA ILE A 234 -12.05 9.33 -6.92
C ILE A 234 -13.10 9.06 -5.83
N VAL A 235 -14.21 9.78 -5.86
CA VAL A 235 -15.34 9.62 -4.91
C VAL A 235 -15.89 8.20 -4.95
N GLU A 236 -15.92 7.56 -6.13
CA GLU A 236 -16.51 6.23 -6.34
C GLU A 236 -15.53 5.07 -6.08
N LEU A 237 -14.23 5.34 -5.94
CA LEU A 237 -13.25 4.28 -5.69
C LEU A 237 -13.42 3.69 -4.29
N ASN A 238 -13.65 2.39 -4.22
CA ASN A 238 -13.73 1.61 -2.99
C ASN A 238 -12.68 0.52 -2.98
N ILE A 239 -11.90 0.43 -1.90
CA ILE A 239 -10.90 -0.62 -1.69
C ILE A 239 -11.40 -1.55 -0.58
N PRO A 240 -11.67 -2.82 -0.86
CA PRO A 240 -12.14 -3.79 0.13
C PRO A 240 -11.07 -4.11 1.17
N THR A 241 -11.45 -4.57 2.37
CA THR A 241 -10.54 -5.05 3.41
C THR A 241 -9.97 -6.41 3.04
N GLY A 242 -8.71 -6.65 3.37
CA GLY A 242 -8.08 -7.97 3.28
C GLY A 242 -7.93 -8.56 1.88
N VAL A 243 -8.15 -7.77 0.82
CA VAL A 243 -8.04 -8.25 -0.57
C VAL A 243 -6.81 -7.64 -1.23
N PRO A 244 -5.84 -8.45 -1.70
CA PRO A 244 -4.66 -7.94 -2.38
C PRO A 244 -5.01 -7.33 -3.75
N LEU A 245 -4.62 -6.08 -3.97
CA LEU A 245 -4.68 -5.38 -5.26
C LEU A 245 -3.27 -5.34 -5.86
N VAL A 246 -3.09 -6.02 -6.98
CA VAL A 246 -1.82 -6.11 -7.70
C VAL A 246 -1.75 -5.02 -8.77
N TYR A 247 -0.65 -4.32 -8.83
CA TYR A 247 -0.26 -3.45 -9.95
C TYR A 247 0.94 -4.04 -10.66
N GLU A 248 0.85 -4.13 -11.97
CA GLU A 248 1.97 -4.39 -12.87
C GLU A 248 2.37 -3.07 -13.53
N LEU A 249 3.63 -2.69 -13.36
CA LEU A 249 4.15 -1.38 -13.74
C LEU A 249 5.24 -1.51 -14.80
N ASP A 250 5.37 -0.49 -15.65
CA ASP A 250 6.49 -0.34 -16.56
C ASP A 250 7.75 0.22 -15.84
N ASP A 251 8.79 0.52 -16.61
CA ASP A 251 10.05 1.04 -16.06
C ASP A 251 9.93 2.46 -15.48
N ASP A 252 8.94 3.24 -15.96
CA ASP A 252 8.60 4.57 -15.45
C ASP A 252 7.61 4.51 -14.27
N LEU A 253 7.25 3.33 -13.81
CA LEU A 253 6.23 3.03 -12.80
C LEU A 253 4.82 3.45 -13.20
N LYS A 254 4.52 3.49 -14.50
CA LYS A 254 3.17 3.66 -15.00
C LYS A 254 2.43 2.31 -14.99
N PRO A 255 1.17 2.28 -14.57
CA PRO A 255 0.38 1.06 -14.58
C PRO A 255 0.20 0.50 -16.00
N LEU A 256 0.54 -0.77 -16.17
CA LEU A 256 0.19 -1.55 -17.35
C LEU A 256 -1.16 -2.23 -17.17
N ARG A 257 -1.41 -2.73 -15.97
CA ARG A 257 -2.70 -3.26 -15.50
C ARG A 257 -2.74 -3.32 -13.98
N ASN A 258 -3.95 -3.41 -13.43
CA ASN A 258 -4.18 -3.79 -12.04
C ASN A 258 -5.30 -4.83 -11.94
N TYR A 259 -5.31 -5.61 -10.87
CA TYR A 259 -6.33 -6.62 -10.60
C TYR A 259 -6.31 -7.05 -9.14
N TYR A 260 -7.47 -7.44 -8.63
CA TYR A 260 -7.58 -8.05 -7.32
C TYR A 260 -7.35 -9.57 -7.39
N LEU A 261 -6.66 -10.13 -6.36
CA LEU A 261 -6.53 -11.58 -6.19
C LEU A 261 -7.72 -12.12 -5.38
N GLY A 262 -8.25 -13.26 -5.82
CA GLY A 262 -9.33 -13.96 -5.14
C GLY A 262 -10.63 -14.04 -5.96
N ASP A 263 -11.71 -14.44 -5.32
CA ASP A 263 -13.03 -14.58 -5.93
C ASP A 263 -13.62 -13.21 -6.30
N GLN A 264 -13.87 -12.99 -7.58
CA GLN A 264 -14.30 -11.70 -8.11
C GLN A 264 -15.71 -11.31 -7.65
N ALA A 265 -16.60 -12.28 -7.42
CA ALA A 265 -17.95 -12.00 -6.93
C ALA A 265 -17.91 -11.56 -5.45
N ALA A 266 -17.12 -12.24 -4.64
CA ALA A 266 -16.91 -11.85 -3.23
C ALA A 266 -16.24 -10.47 -3.12
N ILE A 267 -15.29 -10.15 -3.99
CA ILE A 267 -14.61 -8.85 -4.06
C ILE A 267 -15.59 -7.74 -4.41
N ALA A 268 -16.44 -7.95 -5.44
CA ALA A 268 -17.46 -6.98 -5.84
C ALA A 268 -18.46 -6.72 -4.70
N ALA A 269 -18.90 -7.76 -3.99
CA ALA A 269 -19.77 -7.64 -2.83
C ALA A 269 -19.09 -6.86 -1.68
N ALA A 270 -17.81 -7.11 -1.40
CA ALA A 270 -17.03 -6.39 -0.40
C ALA A 270 -16.85 -4.90 -0.76
N MET A 271 -16.62 -4.57 -2.03
CA MET A 271 -16.55 -3.19 -2.50
C MET A 271 -17.89 -2.46 -2.32
N GLN A 272 -19.00 -3.12 -2.65
CA GLN A 272 -20.35 -2.60 -2.45
C GLN A 272 -20.67 -2.37 -0.96
N ALA A 273 -20.25 -3.29 -0.09
CA ALA A 273 -20.40 -3.13 1.35
C ALA A 273 -19.65 -1.89 1.88
N VAL A 274 -18.45 -1.59 1.35
CA VAL A 274 -17.72 -0.35 1.68
C VAL A 274 -18.44 0.88 1.15
N ALA A 275 -19.02 0.83 -0.05
CA ALA A 275 -19.76 1.93 -0.65
C ALA A 275 -21.01 2.29 0.16
N SER A 276 -21.72 1.29 0.68
CA SER A 276 -22.98 1.47 1.43
C SER A 276 -22.80 1.97 2.87
N GLN A 277 -21.57 1.95 3.42
CA GLN A 277 -21.30 2.51 4.75
C GLN A 277 -21.68 4.00 4.82
N GLY A 278 -22.36 4.40 5.89
CA GLY A 278 -22.76 5.80 6.12
C GLY A 278 -24.08 6.21 5.44
N LYS A 279 -24.88 5.24 5.02
CA LYS A 279 -26.31 5.44 4.80
C LYS A 279 -27.03 5.45 6.15
N ALA A 280 -28.09 6.24 6.27
CA ALA A 280 -28.97 6.21 7.43
C ALA A 280 -29.56 4.79 7.59
N LYS A 281 -29.89 4.40 8.81
CA LYS A 281 -30.67 3.18 9.03
C LYS A 281 -32.12 3.49 8.65
N ASN A 282 -32.69 2.74 7.72
CA ASN A 282 -34.13 2.72 7.45
C ASN A 282 -34.86 2.13 8.64
#